data_6e71eb4faafcbc45f622cf1edcc2dd7f
#
_entry.id   6e71eb4faafcbc45f622cf1edcc2dd7f
#
_cell.length_a   1.000
_cell.length_b   1.000
_cell.length_c   1.000
_cell.angle_alpha   90.00
_cell.angle_beta   90.00
_cell.angle_gamma   90.00
#
_symmetry.space_group_name_H-M   'P 1'
#
loop_
_entity.id
_entity.type
_entity.pdbx_description
1 polymer ?
#
loop_
_entity_poly.entity_id
_entity_poly.type
_entity_poly.pdbx_seq_one_letter_code
_entity_poly.pdbx_strand_id
1 'polypeptide(L)'
;MARYIKQEMPDLNGTGETKCYYRLEKRRNLSTKEFLKKAGAHGILDDGILKHALSKIAEQLVEELADGNTVTLEGIGTFQATLGVKKDKEMDTIDGDGQKRNAKSIEVKNVRYVSDKDLVNDVNLHCKLTRAGVSRVNRSPYTKEERLKMLQDYLADATHPFIRVADYAELTSLPRSTATKELRTFSENPAVGITTSGRRTAIVYVKRVEI
;
A
#
# COMPACT_ATOMS: atom_id res chain seq x y z
N MET A 1 -0.90 12.05 24.25
CA MET A 1 -1.24 12.90 23.10
C MET A 1 -0.90 12.18 21.80
N ALA A 2 -1.77 12.23 20.82
CA ALA A 2 -1.52 11.70 19.48
C ALA A 2 -0.74 12.73 18.65
N ARG A 3 0.20 12.27 17.82
CA ARG A 3 1.01 13.16 16.98
C ARG A 3 0.55 13.05 15.54
N TYR A 4 0.47 14.19 14.82
CA TYR A 4 0.14 14.18 13.41
C TYR A 4 1.28 14.73 12.56
N ILE A 5 1.37 14.20 11.34
CA ILE A 5 2.36 14.57 10.33
C ILE A 5 1.61 15.20 9.15
N LYS A 6 2.10 16.34 8.67
CA LYS A 6 1.70 16.88 7.37
C LYS A 6 2.46 16.14 6.29
N GLN A 7 1.75 15.35 5.49
CA GLN A 7 2.33 14.52 4.42
C GLN A 7 2.09 15.18 3.07
N GLU A 8 3.13 15.36 2.29
CA GLU A 8 3.01 15.78 0.90
C GLU A 8 2.42 14.64 0.05
N MET A 9 1.49 14.97 -0.85
CA MET A 9 0.93 14.02 -1.81
C MET A 9 1.81 14.00 -3.06
N PRO A 10 2.08 12.80 -3.64
CA PRO A 10 2.68 12.74 -4.95
C PRO A 10 1.75 13.37 -5.99
N ASP A 11 2.30 14.22 -6.87
CA ASP A 11 1.57 14.74 -8.00
C ASP A 11 1.40 13.64 -9.07
N LEU A 12 0.26 12.98 -9.05
CA LEU A 12 -0.06 11.88 -9.97
C LEU A 12 -0.47 12.38 -11.36
N ASN A 13 -0.89 13.65 -11.46
CA ASN A 13 -1.43 14.23 -12.69
C ASN A 13 -0.44 15.16 -13.40
N GLY A 14 0.75 15.39 -12.82
CA GLY A 14 1.77 16.28 -13.41
C GLY A 14 1.38 17.76 -13.47
N THR A 15 0.45 18.20 -12.61
CA THR A 15 -0.04 19.59 -12.59
C THR A 15 0.94 20.57 -11.95
N GLY A 16 2.01 20.08 -11.32
CA GLY A 16 2.96 20.90 -10.56
C GLY A 16 2.43 21.38 -9.21
N GLU A 17 1.15 21.16 -8.89
CA GLU A 17 0.56 21.56 -7.62
C GLU A 17 0.92 20.60 -6.49
N THR A 18 1.47 21.12 -5.41
CA THR A 18 1.81 20.35 -4.22
C THR A 18 0.62 20.33 -3.27
N LYS A 19 -0.10 19.21 -3.25
CA LYS A 19 -1.17 18.95 -2.26
C LYS A 19 -0.60 18.26 -1.03
N CYS A 20 -1.27 18.37 0.10
CA CYS A 20 -0.88 17.69 1.32
C CYS A 20 -2.11 17.20 2.09
N TYR A 21 -1.91 16.17 2.88
CA TYR A 21 -2.91 15.66 3.82
C TYR A 21 -2.28 15.45 5.20
N TYR A 22 -3.13 15.32 6.20
CA TYR A 22 -2.69 15.05 7.56
C TYR A 22 -2.91 13.58 7.90
N ARG A 23 -1.94 12.98 8.55
CA ARG A 23 -2.05 11.60 9.06
C ARG A 23 -1.53 11.51 10.49
N LEU A 24 -2.08 10.58 11.25
CA LEU A 24 -1.53 10.24 12.55
C LEU A 24 -0.18 9.51 12.39
N GLU A 25 0.78 9.90 13.22
CA GLU A 25 2.02 9.15 13.38
C GLU A 25 1.71 7.83 14.09
N LYS A 26 2.00 6.71 13.45
CA LYS A 26 1.80 5.40 14.09
C LYS A 26 2.79 5.24 15.24
N ARG A 27 2.27 5.05 16.44
CA ARG A 27 3.12 4.82 17.63
C ARG A 27 3.51 3.36 17.74
N ARG A 28 2.53 2.48 17.88
CA ARG A 28 2.71 1.03 17.93
C ARG A 28 1.41 0.30 17.59
N ASN A 29 1.51 -0.95 17.23
CA ASN A 29 0.37 -1.83 17.14
C ASN A 29 0.17 -2.51 18.51
N LEU A 30 -1.03 -2.44 19.06
CA LEU A 30 -1.40 -3.16 20.27
C LEU A 30 -1.85 -4.56 19.88
N SER A 31 -1.30 -5.58 20.52
CA SER A 31 -1.80 -6.94 20.39
C SER A 31 -3.17 -7.08 21.06
N THR A 32 -3.95 -8.09 20.66
CA THR A 32 -5.24 -8.40 21.29
C THR A 32 -5.10 -8.56 22.80
N LYS A 33 -4.06 -9.25 23.26
CA LYS A 33 -3.77 -9.45 24.68
C LYS A 33 -3.57 -8.13 25.42
N GLU A 34 -2.77 -7.21 24.85
CA GLU A 34 -2.51 -5.90 25.46
C GLU A 34 -3.77 -5.02 25.44
N PHE A 35 -4.57 -5.12 24.39
CA PHE A 35 -5.83 -4.37 24.28
C PHE A 35 -6.84 -4.85 25.33
N LEU A 36 -7.08 -6.15 25.45
CA LEU A 36 -8.01 -6.73 26.42
C LEU A 36 -7.57 -6.47 27.87
N LYS A 37 -6.27 -6.58 28.17
CA LYS A 37 -5.75 -6.21 29.49
C LYS A 37 -6.06 -4.76 29.85
N LYS A 38 -6.01 -3.84 28.90
CA LYS A 38 -6.39 -2.44 29.14
C LYS A 38 -7.91 -2.27 29.30
N ALA A 39 -8.71 -3.00 28.52
CA ALA A 39 -10.16 -2.97 28.62
C ALA A 39 -10.65 -3.53 29.95
N GLY A 40 -10.03 -4.59 30.47
CA GLY A 40 -10.32 -5.20 31.76
C GLY A 40 -9.79 -4.41 32.96
N ALA A 41 -8.80 -3.53 32.80
CA ALA A 41 -8.13 -2.84 33.91
C ALA A 41 -9.04 -1.93 34.75
N HIS A 42 -10.18 -1.52 34.22
CA HIS A 42 -11.17 -0.67 34.87
C HIS A 42 -12.52 -1.37 35.10
N GLY A 43 -12.60 -2.68 34.90
CA GLY A 43 -13.83 -3.44 34.96
C GLY A 43 -13.72 -4.72 35.82
N ILE A 44 -14.88 -5.31 36.08
CA ILE A 44 -15.04 -6.56 36.87
C ILE A 44 -14.73 -7.79 36.00
N LEU A 45 -14.58 -7.61 34.67
CA LEU A 45 -14.41 -8.72 33.73
C LEU A 45 -12.95 -9.16 33.66
N ASP A 46 -12.70 -10.44 33.89
CA ASP A 46 -11.41 -11.09 33.71
C ASP A 46 -10.99 -11.13 32.23
N ASP A 47 -9.68 -11.01 32.00
CA ASP A 47 -9.07 -11.08 30.67
C ASP A 47 -9.50 -12.35 29.88
N GLY A 48 -9.71 -13.48 30.58
CA GLY A 48 -10.17 -14.73 29.98
C GLY A 48 -11.58 -14.64 29.44
N ILE A 49 -12.48 -14.02 30.20
CA ILE A 49 -13.88 -13.80 29.79
C ILE A 49 -13.93 -12.89 28.57
N LEU A 50 -13.19 -11.78 28.60
CA LEU A 50 -13.13 -10.84 27.48
C LEU A 50 -12.57 -11.50 26.21
N LYS A 51 -11.54 -12.33 26.35
CA LYS A 51 -10.98 -13.08 25.23
C LYS A 51 -11.97 -14.09 24.65
N HIS A 52 -12.69 -14.81 25.51
CA HIS A 52 -13.71 -15.76 25.07
C HIS A 52 -14.86 -15.06 24.35
N ALA A 53 -15.36 -13.95 24.90
CA ALA A 53 -16.40 -13.15 24.27
C ALA A 53 -15.97 -12.63 22.88
N LEU A 54 -14.75 -12.11 22.76
CA LEU A 54 -14.21 -11.66 21.48
C LEU A 54 -14.10 -12.80 20.46
N SER A 55 -13.67 -14.01 20.90
CA SER A 55 -13.63 -15.18 20.02
C SER A 55 -15.00 -15.58 19.52
N LYS A 56 -16.01 -15.56 20.39
CA LYS A 56 -17.41 -15.88 20.02
C LYS A 56 -17.98 -14.86 19.04
N ILE A 57 -17.72 -13.57 19.25
CA ILE A 57 -18.12 -12.51 18.30
C ILE A 57 -17.46 -12.74 16.95
N ALA A 58 -16.16 -13.06 16.92
CA ALA A 58 -15.44 -13.31 15.67
C ALA A 58 -15.96 -14.56 14.93
N GLU A 59 -16.28 -15.65 15.64
CA GLU A 59 -16.89 -16.85 15.08
C GLU A 59 -18.23 -16.53 14.43
N GLN A 60 -19.13 -15.89 15.19
CA GLN A 60 -20.46 -15.53 14.70
C GLN A 60 -20.40 -14.54 13.51
N LEU A 61 -19.45 -13.60 13.55
CA LEU A 61 -19.24 -12.67 12.44
C LEU A 61 -18.86 -13.40 11.14
N VAL A 62 -18.04 -14.45 11.23
CA VAL A 62 -17.67 -15.28 10.06
C VAL A 62 -18.89 -15.99 9.50
N GLU A 63 -19.72 -16.59 10.35
CA GLU A 63 -20.93 -17.31 9.93
C GLU A 63 -21.91 -16.37 9.21
N GLU A 64 -22.25 -15.24 9.84
CA GLU A 64 -23.20 -14.29 9.27
C GLU A 64 -22.71 -13.68 7.94
N LEU A 65 -21.42 -13.34 7.84
CA LEU A 65 -20.86 -12.81 6.61
C LEU A 65 -20.76 -13.88 5.50
N ALA A 66 -20.56 -15.14 5.85
CA ALA A 66 -20.56 -16.26 4.91
C ALA A 66 -21.98 -16.52 4.34
N ASP A 67 -23.01 -16.31 5.14
CA ASP A 67 -24.41 -16.39 4.71
C ASP A 67 -24.89 -15.18 3.91
N GLY A 68 -24.02 -14.16 3.73
CA GLY A 68 -24.30 -12.97 2.95
C GLY A 68 -24.94 -11.84 3.73
N ASN A 69 -25.03 -11.98 5.05
CA ASN A 69 -25.57 -10.92 5.91
C ASN A 69 -24.58 -9.78 6.08
N THR A 70 -25.09 -8.61 6.42
CA THR A 70 -24.32 -7.46 6.88
C THR A 70 -24.48 -7.37 8.39
N VAL A 71 -23.38 -7.25 9.13
CA VAL A 71 -23.39 -7.22 10.60
C VAL A 71 -23.03 -5.84 11.09
N THR A 72 -23.91 -5.22 11.89
CA THR A 72 -23.65 -3.96 12.57
C THR A 72 -23.44 -4.21 14.06
N LEU A 73 -22.26 -3.80 14.55
CA LEU A 73 -21.94 -3.76 15.98
C LEU A 73 -22.00 -2.29 16.43
N GLU A 74 -23.00 -1.98 17.25
CA GLU A 74 -23.22 -0.62 17.79
C GLU A 74 -21.95 -0.10 18.50
N GLY A 75 -21.61 1.14 18.26
CA GLY A 75 -20.39 1.78 18.80
C GLY A 75 -19.08 1.27 18.19
N ILE A 76 -19.13 0.32 17.24
CA ILE A 76 -17.93 -0.17 16.50
C ILE A 76 -18.08 0.17 15.02
N GLY A 77 -19.06 -0.44 14.35
CA GLY A 77 -19.30 -0.22 12.93
C GLY A 77 -19.94 -1.41 12.24
N THR A 78 -19.99 -1.33 10.93
CA THR A 78 -20.68 -2.30 10.06
C THR A 78 -19.67 -3.07 9.22
N PHE A 79 -19.87 -4.39 9.16
CA PHE A 79 -19.06 -5.35 8.40
C PHE A 79 -19.90 -5.93 7.27
N GLN A 80 -19.30 -6.03 6.08
CA GLN A 80 -19.94 -6.56 4.88
C GLN A 80 -18.92 -7.34 4.05
N ALA A 81 -19.25 -8.56 3.63
CA ALA A 81 -18.43 -9.32 2.71
C ALA A 81 -18.48 -8.71 1.30
N THR A 82 -17.37 -8.69 0.60
CA THR A 82 -17.27 -8.28 -0.81
C THR A 82 -16.77 -9.42 -1.65
N LEU A 83 -17.42 -9.65 -2.79
CA LEU A 83 -17.04 -10.70 -3.72
C LEU A 83 -16.03 -10.21 -4.77
N GLY A 84 -15.29 -11.12 -5.32
CA GLY A 84 -14.40 -10.91 -6.44
C GLY A 84 -14.16 -12.18 -7.22
N VAL A 85 -13.60 -12.03 -8.41
CA VAL A 85 -13.21 -13.16 -9.25
C VAL A 85 -11.84 -13.65 -8.80
N LYS A 86 -11.64 -14.97 -8.76
CA LYS A 86 -10.36 -15.60 -8.46
C LYS A 86 -9.27 -15.12 -9.41
N LYS A 87 -8.03 -15.04 -8.91
CA LYS A 87 -6.88 -14.44 -9.63
C LYS A 87 -6.54 -15.09 -10.98
N ASP A 88 -6.92 -16.35 -11.16
CA ASP A 88 -6.69 -17.14 -12.39
C ASP A 88 -7.80 -16.99 -13.42
N LYS A 89 -8.80 -16.12 -13.19
CA LYS A 89 -9.95 -15.91 -14.06
C LYS A 89 -10.05 -14.45 -14.50
N GLU A 90 -10.45 -14.27 -15.76
CA GLU A 90 -10.72 -12.95 -16.32
C GLU A 90 -12.00 -12.35 -15.72
N MET A 91 -12.08 -11.03 -15.69
CA MET A 91 -13.28 -10.31 -15.25
C MET A 91 -14.35 -10.36 -16.35
N ASP A 92 -15.61 -10.52 -15.96
CA ASP A 92 -16.74 -10.46 -16.89
C ASP A 92 -17.03 -9.01 -17.30
N THR A 93 -17.48 -8.84 -18.56
CA THR A 93 -18.11 -7.61 -19.02
C THR A 93 -19.63 -7.76 -18.93
N ILE A 94 -20.34 -6.65 -18.63
CA ILE A 94 -21.81 -6.68 -18.50
C ILE A 94 -22.47 -7.10 -19.81
N ASP A 95 -21.92 -6.68 -20.94
CA ASP A 95 -22.41 -6.98 -22.30
C ASP A 95 -21.76 -8.21 -22.94
N GLY A 96 -21.02 -8.99 -22.16
CA GLY A 96 -20.33 -10.21 -22.62
C GLY A 96 -21.32 -11.31 -22.99
N ASP A 97 -21.03 -12.00 -24.08
CA ASP A 97 -21.82 -13.08 -24.68
C ASP A 97 -22.14 -14.21 -23.69
N GLY A 98 -23.19 -14.03 -22.90
CA GLY A 98 -24.03 -15.06 -22.29
C GLY A 98 -23.41 -16.22 -21.53
N GLN A 99 -22.11 -16.33 -21.36
CA GLN A 99 -21.51 -17.36 -20.53
C GLN A 99 -21.72 -17.05 -19.04
N LYS A 100 -22.73 -17.69 -18.46
CA LYS A 100 -22.95 -17.64 -17.02
C LYS A 100 -21.69 -18.10 -16.27
N ARG A 101 -21.06 -17.21 -15.53
CA ARG A 101 -19.91 -17.56 -14.70
C ARG A 101 -20.32 -18.57 -13.64
N ASN A 102 -19.51 -19.62 -13.49
CA ASN A 102 -19.71 -20.60 -12.43
C ASN A 102 -19.38 -19.96 -11.06
N ALA A 103 -20.24 -20.17 -10.05
CA ALA A 103 -20.03 -19.70 -8.68
C ALA A 103 -18.68 -20.14 -8.09
N LYS A 104 -18.11 -21.25 -8.53
CA LYS A 104 -16.77 -21.72 -8.13
C LYS A 104 -15.62 -20.79 -8.52
N SER A 105 -15.83 -19.87 -9.47
CA SER A 105 -14.88 -18.86 -9.89
C SER A 105 -15.00 -17.54 -9.13
N ILE A 106 -15.98 -17.43 -8.23
CA ILE A 106 -16.22 -16.27 -7.37
C ILE A 106 -15.77 -16.64 -5.96
N GLU A 107 -15.18 -15.69 -5.25
CA GLU A 107 -14.77 -15.85 -3.85
C GLU A 107 -15.00 -14.57 -3.06
N VAL A 108 -15.05 -14.69 -1.74
CA VAL A 108 -15.00 -13.52 -0.85
C VAL A 108 -13.61 -12.92 -0.94
N LYS A 109 -13.52 -11.72 -1.50
CA LYS A 109 -12.25 -11.03 -1.73
C LYS A 109 -11.80 -10.25 -0.50
N ASN A 110 -12.74 -9.67 0.22
CA ASN A 110 -12.46 -8.85 1.39
C ASN A 110 -13.70 -8.69 2.26
N VAL A 111 -13.51 -8.25 3.50
CA VAL A 111 -14.57 -7.77 4.38
C VAL A 111 -14.40 -6.25 4.46
N ARG A 112 -15.41 -5.52 3.97
CA ARG A 112 -15.49 -4.07 4.10
C ARG A 112 -15.94 -3.73 5.51
N TYR A 113 -15.23 -2.80 6.13
CA TYR A 113 -15.60 -2.21 7.42
C TYR A 113 -15.93 -0.73 7.23
N VAL A 114 -17.04 -0.30 7.83
CA VAL A 114 -17.44 1.11 7.91
C VAL A 114 -17.62 1.44 9.41
N SER A 115 -16.82 2.39 9.89
CA SER A 115 -16.87 2.80 11.31
C SER A 115 -18.22 3.43 11.65
N ASP A 116 -18.67 3.20 12.87
CA ASP A 116 -19.81 3.93 13.43
C ASP A 116 -19.45 5.43 13.58
N LYS A 117 -20.43 6.30 13.35
CA LYS A 117 -20.27 7.75 13.51
C LYS A 117 -19.96 8.14 14.96
N ASP A 118 -20.60 7.47 15.91
CA ASP A 118 -20.40 7.73 17.32
C ASP A 118 -18.98 7.35 17.75
N LEU A 119 -18.45 6.22 17.26
CA LEU A 119 -17.05 5.89 17.47
C LEU A 119 -16.10 6.99 16.98
N VAL A 120 -16.36 7.55 15.81
CA VAL A 120 -15.52 8.63 15.25
C VAL A 120 -15.63 9.90 16.09
N ASN A 121 -16.85 10.24 16.52
CA ASN A 121 -17.11 11.41 17.37
C ASN A 121 -16.39 11.27 18.72
N ASP A 122 -16.48 10.13 19.36
CA ASP A 122 -15.84 9.84 20.64
C ASP A 122 -14.31 9.86 20.52
N VAL A 123 -13.76 9.30 19.47
CA VAL A 123 -12.33 9.41 19.20
C VAL A 123 -11.90 10.86 19.03
N ASN A 124 -12.66 11.68 18.32
CA ASN A 124 -12.37 13.12 18.18
C ASN A 124 -12.43 13.86 19.50
N LEU A 125 -13.42 13.56 20.34
CA LEU A 125 -13.58 14.17 21.65
C LEU A 125 -12.39 13.91 22.58
N HIS A 126 -11.84 12.70 22.54
CA HIS A 126 -10.73 12.28 23.40
C HIS A 126 -9.35 12.48 22.76
N CYS A 127 -9.28 12.75 21.47
CA CYS A 127 -8.01 12.88 20.73
C CYS A 127 -7.39 14.27 20.90
N LYS A 128 -6.31 14.35 21.70
CA LYS A 128 -5.47 15.55 21.78
C LYS A 128 -4.31 15.44 20.80
N LEU A 129 -4.34 16.29 19.75
CA LEU A 129 -3.36 16.28 18.67
C LEU A 129 -2.21 17.24 18.92
N THR A 130 -0.98 16.80 18.65
CA THR A 130 0.22 17.63 18.61
C THR A 130 0.93 17.44 17.28
N ARG A 131 1.52 18.52 16.76
CA ARG A 131 2.26 18.47 15.49
C ARG A 131 3.59 17.74 15.68
N ALA A 132 3.86 16.75 14.85
CA ALA A 132 5.13 15.99 14.84
C ALA A 132 6.12 16.55 13.81
N GLY A 133 5.66 16.86 12.60
CA GLY A 133 6.54 17.33 11.55
C GLY A 133 5.89 17.37 10.18
N VAL A 134 6.74 17.49 9.17
CA VAL A 134 6.36 17.47 7.75
C VAL A 134 7.11 16.35 7.07
N SER A 135 6.39 15.48 6.36
CA SER A 135 6.98 14.46 5.49
C SER A 135 6.81 14.90 4.04
N ARG A 136 7.91 15.09 3.36
CA ARG A 136 7.93 15.45 1.94
C ARG A 136 8.14 14.21 1.09
N VAL A 137 7.64 14.25 -0.13
CA VAL A 137 7.96 13.23 -1.14
C VAL A 137 9.41 13.43 -1.55
N ASN A 138 10.23 12.36 -1.45
CA ASN A 138 11.58 12.40 -1.99
C ASN A 138 11.49 12.53 -3.50
N ARG A 139 11.86 13.70 -4.01
CA ARG A 139 11.98 13.99 -5.44
C ARG A 139 13.44 14.06 -5.79
N SER A 140 13.81 13.46 -6.89
CA SER A 140 15.12 13.70 -7.49
C SER A 140 15.22 15.18 -7.88
N PRO A 141 16.35 15.84 -7.67
CA PRO A 141 16.58 17.21 -8.15
C PRO A 141 16.72 17.28 -9.67
N TYR A 142 16.85 16.13 -10.34
CA TYR A 142 17.07 16.01 -11.77
C TYR A 142 15.79 15.69 -12.52
N THR A 143 15.63 16.23 -13.72
CA THR A 143 14.56 15.85 -14.67
C THR A 143 14.80 14.43 -15.19
N LYS A 144 13.80 13.84 -15.84
CA LYS A 144 13.93 12.49 -16.40
C LYS A 144 14.99 12.43 -17.50
N GLU A 145 15.10 13.48 -18.29
CA GLU A 145 16.08 13.64 -19.37
C GLU A 145 17.50 13.75 -18.81
N GLU A 146 17.69 14.54 -17.77
CA GLU A 146 19.00 14.67 -17.09
C GLU A 146 19.44 13.35 -16.46
N ARG A 147 18.50 12.62 -15.82
CA ARG A 147 18.79 11.30 -15.23
C ARG A 147 19.13 10.26 -16.30
N LEU A 148 18.47 10.33 -17.46
CA LEU A 148 18.83 9.47 -18.60
C LEU A 148 20.25 9.77 -19.08
N LYS A 149 20.58 11.05 -19.22
CA LYS A 149 21.92 11.47 -19.61
C LYS A 149 22.97 10.99 -18.59
N MET A 150 22.72 11.20 -17.31
CA MET A 150 23.61 10.72 -16.24
C MET A 150 23.82 9.19 -16.32
N LEU A 151 22.78 8.42 -16.63
CA LEU A 151 22.86 6.98 -16.82
C LEU A 151 23.70 6.59 -18.03
N GLN A 152 23.51 7.30 -19.16
CA GLN A 152 24.28 7.08 -20.38
C GLN A 152 25.75 7.44 -20.20
N ASP A 153 26.05 8.56 -19.56
CA ASP A 153 27.40 8.99 -19.22
C ASP A 153 28.07 7.99 -18.27
N TYR A 154 27.37 7.48 -17.27
CA TYR A 154 27.87 6.45 -16.35
C TYR A 154 28.22 5.15 -17.06
N LEU A 155 27.40 4.69 -17.98
CA LEU A 155 27.62 3.47 -18.77
C LEU A 155 28.59 3.68 -19.97
N ALA A 156 28.93 4.92 -20.30
CA ALA A 156 29.95 5.22 -21.30
C ALA A 156 31.36 5.07 -20.75
N ASP A 157 31.54 5.18 -19.44
CA ASP A 157 32.82 4.97 -18.77
C ASP A 157 33.14 3.46 -18.75
N ALA A 158 34.31 3.12 -19.30
CA ALA A 158 34.79 1.74 -19.36
C ALA A 158 34.98 1.08 -17.98
N THR A 159 35.10 1.88 -16.92
CA THR A 159 35.16 1.37 -15.53
C THR A 159 33.80 0.93 -14.98
N HIS A 160 32.69 1.33 -15.62
CA HIS A 160 31.33 1.04 -15.21
C HIS A 160 30.55 0.25 -16.29
N PRO A 161 30.87 -1.04 -16.52
CA PRO A 161 30.26 -1.81 -17.60
C PRO A 161 28.77 -2.11 -17.36
N PHE A 162 28.29 -1.92 -16.15
CA PHE A 162 26.87 -2.10 -15.77
C PHE A 162 26.50 -1.19 -14.61
N ILE A 163 25.19 -1.00 -14.40
CA ILE A 163 24.63 -0.32 -13.25
C ILE A 163 23.53 -1.16 -12.61
N ARG A 164 23.48 -1.18 -11.28
CA ARG A 164 22.39 -1.78 -10.51
C ARG A 164 21.35 -0.72 -10.14
N VAL A 165 20.17 -1.17 -9.78
CA VAL A 165 19.10 -0.28 -9.29
C VAL A 165 19.54 0.55 -8.09
N ALA A 166 20.36 0.00 -7.21
CA ALA A 166 20.85 0.71 -6.04
C ALA A 166 21.77 1.87 -6.43
N ASP A 167 22.71 1.62 -7.33
CA ASP A 167 23.69 2.59 -7.81
C ASP A 167 23.00 3.72 -8.60
N TYR A 168 22.01 3.36 -9.43
CA TYR A 168 21.18 4.35 -10.14
C TYR A 168 20.32 5.19 -9.20
N ALA A 169 19.75 4.58 -8.16
CA ALA A 169 18.96 5.28 -7.15
C ALA A 169 19.83 6.30 -6.40
N GLU A 170 21.06 5.95 -6.07
CA GLU A 170 22.02 6.85 -5.44
C GLU A 170 22.48 7.96 -6.40
N LEU A 171 22.88 7.62 -7.62
CA LEU A 171 23.30 8.55 -8.67
C LEU A 171 22.26 9.64 -8.95
N THR A 172 20.97 9.24 -9.00
CA THR A 172 19.87 10.12 -9.38
C THR A 172 19.07 10.66 -8.20
N SER A 173 19.43 10.31 -6.98
CA SER A 173 18.69 10.65 -5.76
C SER A 173 17.21 10.21 -5.79
N LEU A 174 16.91 9.09 -6.47
CA LEU A 174 15.58 8.52 -6.56
C LEU A 174 15.34 7.48 -5.47
N PRO A 175 14.08 7.33 -5.00
CA PRO A 175 13.68 6.15 -4.25
C PRO A 175 13.88 4.87 -5.08
N ARG A 176 14.37 3.80 -4.47
CA ARG A 176 14.69 2.53 -5.15
C ARG A 176 13.54 1.98 -6.01
N SER A 177 12.29 2.11 -5.53
CA SER A 177 11.10 1.68 -6.28
C SER A 177 10.87 2.49 -7.57
N THR A 178 11.13 3.79 -7.53
CA THR A 178 11.02 4.68 -8.70
C THR A 178 12.19 4.43 -9.67
N ALA A 179 13.39 4.28 -9.15
CA ALA A 179 14.58 3.91 -9.93
C ALA A 179 14.37 2.59 -10.69
N THR A 180 13.78 1.57 -10.04
CA THR A 180 13.46 0.29 -10.69
C THR A 180 12.50 0.47 -11.87
N LYS A 181 11.42 1.25 -11.68
CA LYS A 181 10.43 1.50 -12.74
C LYS A 181 11.03 2.26 -13.91
N GLU A 182 11.83 3.29 -13.60
CA GLU A 182 12.45 4.15 -14.62
C GLU A 182 13.49 3.40 -15.45
N LEU A 183 14.39 2.64 -14.81
CA LEU A 183 15.35 1.77 -15.49
C LEU A 183 14.67 0.72 -16.38
N ARG A 184 13.57 0.14 -15.90
CA ARG A 184 12.78 -0.80 -16.70
C ARG A 184 12.21 -0.11 -17.94
N THR A 185 11.60 1.06 -17.80
CA THR A 185 11.09 1.84 -18.93
C THR A 185 12.19 2.19 -19.94
N PHE A 186 13.40 2.54 -19.47
CA PHE A 186 14.53 2.82 -20.33
C PHE A 186 15.01 1.57 -21.08
N SER A 187 15.04 0.41 -20.43
CA SER A 187 15.46 -0.86 -21.06
C SER A 187 14.46 -1.43 -22.06
N GLU A 188 13.16 -1.11 -21.90
CA GLU A 188 12.08 -1.49 -22.81
C GLU A 188 12.09 -0.64 -24.10
N ASN A 189 12.69 0.56 -24.08
CA ASN A 189 12.79 1.44 -25.24
C ASN A 189 14.14 1.27 -25.97
N PRO A 190 14.16 0.65 -27.17
CA PRO A 190 15.42 0.43 -27.92
C PRO A 190 16.20 1.71 -28.25
N ALA A 191 15.49 2.84 -28.47
CA ALA A 191 16.12 4.12 -28.83
C ALA A 191 16.98 4.70 -27.70
N VAL A 192 16.80 4.25 -26.47
CA VAL A 192 17.59 4.73 -25.31
C VAL A 192 18.99 4.11 -25.27
N GLY A 193 19.20 3.00 -25.97
CA GLY A 193 20.50 2.32 -26.03
C GLY A 193 20.89 1.58 -24.74
N ILE A 194 19.91 1.19 -23.92
CA ILE A 194 20.12 0.46 -22.67
C ILE A 194 19.37 -0.87 -22.74
N THR A 195 19.93 -1.93 -22.16
CA THR A 195 19.31 -3.24 -22.06
C THR A 195 19.58 -3.88 -20.71
N THR A 196 18.88 -4.95 -20.42
CA THR A 196 19.09 -5.75 -19.19
C THR A 196 19.99 -6.93 -19.43
N SER A 197 20.83 -7.27 -18.46
CA SER A 197 21.64 -8.49 -18.43
C SER A 197 21.43 -9.18 -17.08
N GLY A 198 21.54 -10.51 -17.07
CA GLY A 198 21.32 -11.32 -15.87
C GLY A 198 19.87 -11.81 -15.71
N ARG A 199 19.62 -12.56 -14.61
CA ARG A 199 18.30 -13.16 -14.33
C ARG A 199 17.88 -12.94 -12.89
N ARG A 200 16.56 -12.84 -12.66
CA ARG A 200 15.94 -12.70 -11.33
C ARG A 200 16.53 -11.55 -10.51
N THR A 201 17.17 -11.86 -9.37
CA THR A 201 17.76 -10.88 -8.45
C THR A 201 19.09 -10.30 -8.91
N ALA A 202 19.74 -10.90 -9.92
CA ALA A 202 21.01 -10.48 -10.50
C ALA A 202 20.85 -9.65 -11.79
N ILE A 203 19.70 -9.01 -11.99
CA ILE A 203 19.47 -8.13 -13.13
C ILE A 203 20.30 -6.86 -12.94
N VAL A 204 21.07 -6.54 -14.00
CA VAL A 204 21.85 -5.30 -14.15
C VAL A 204 21.48 -4.65 -15.48
N TYR A 205 21.73 -3.36 -15.59
CA TYR A 205 21.48 -2.59 -16.80
C TYR A 205 22.82 -2.27 -17.45
N VAL A 206 22.90 -2.48 -18.76
CA VAL A 206 24.12 -2.33 -19.57
C VAL A 206 23.83 -1.52 -20.82
N LYS A 207 24.85 -0.94 -21.40
CA LYS A 207 24.75 -0.31 -22.72
C LYS A 207 24.41 -1.37 -23.77
N ARG A 208 23.45 -1.08 -24.64
CA ARG A 208 23.10 -1.96 -25.76
C ARG A 208 24.23 -1.89 -26.80
N VAL A 209 24.78 -3.02 -27.13
CA VAL A 209 25.71 -3.14 -28.26
C VAL A 209 24.88 -3.42 -29.50
N GLU A 210 24.90 -2.55 -30.48
CA GLU A 210 24.36 -2.84 -31.81
C GLU A 210 25.25 -3.89 -32.45
N ILE A 211 24.69 -5.02 -32.80
CA ILE A 211 25.33 -6.13 -33.54
C ILE A 211 25.09 -5.87 -35.01
#